data_f3fac2053f61780edeb3aa579909cad1
#
_entry.id   f3fac2053f61780edeb3aa579909cad1
#
_cell.length_a   1.000
_cell.length_b   1.000
_cell.length_c   1.000
_cell.angle_alpha   90.00
_cell.angle_beta   90.00
_cell.angle_gamma   90.00
#
_symmetry.space_group_name_H-M   'P 1'
#
loop_
_entity.id
_entity.type
_entity.pdbx_description
1 polymer ?
#
loop_
_entity_poly.entity_id
_entity_poly.type
_entity_poly.pdbx_seq_one_letter_code
_entity_poly.pdbx_strand_id
1 'polypeptide(L)'
;MTAETQAARVYAGRTAAGSVRMVDLAQPLHPNIPSSPSHPGYKHALLRRHGDAVRVDGTSGANDLLVLGTHTGTHVDALSHISHDGLLHGGIPAADAQGTGRFTAHGVESIDPALLPGVLLDIPRALGLERLEPGFPVGPAELAAAAALLPGGADAIPQGAALLVRTGWAQLWNDPHAFISHDPGVPGPDAAGGAWLAAFEPRFVGSDTTAFEHIPAGEGHARLPVHKLMLVERGVPIIEMLNLETLAGLGAGRFDFLIAPLPLTGATGSPVRPLALLPDLPALPAEETA
;
A
#
# COMPACT_ATOMS: atom_id res chain seq x y z
N MET A 1 -4.52 23.08 -12.67
CA MET A 1 -3.97 21.88 -13.31
C MET A 1 -5.15 20.95 -13.49
N THR A 2 -5.48 20.63 -14.73
CA THR A 2 -6.57 19.70 -15.06
C THR A 2 -6.27 18.34 -14.46
N ALA A 3 -7.31 17.69 -13.89
CA ALA A 3 -7.26 16.30 -13.46
C ALA A 3 -6.93 15.43 -14.68
N GLU A 4 -5.65 15.17 -14.91
CA GLU A 4 -5.24 14.10 -15.80
C GLU A 4 -5.70 12.81 -15.14
N THR A 5 -6.64 12.16 -15.77
CA THR A 5 -7.02 10.78 -15.45
C THR A 5 -5.72 9.99 -15.36
N GLN A 6 -5.45 9.41 -14.21
CA GLN A 6 -4.20 8.70 -13.94
C GLN A 6 -4.16 7.50 -14.88
N ALA A 7 -3.44 7.64 -16.00
CA ALA A 7 -3.31 6.58 -17.01
C ALA A 7 -2.80 5.31 -16.32
N ALA A 8 -3.34 4.17 -16.71
CA ALA A 8 -2.93 2.85 -16.23
C ALA A 8 -1.42 2.71 -16.37
N ARG A 9 -0.69 2.58 -15.23
CA ARG A 9 0.77 2.50 -15.20
C ARG A 9 1.21 1.05 -15.38
N VAL A 10 1.09 0.57 -16.62
CA VAL A 10 1.51 -0.77 -17.03
C VAL A 10 2.77 -0.66 -17.88
N TYR A 11 3.79 -1.39 -17.48
CA TYR A 11 5.09 -1.38 -18.15
C TYR A 11 5.43 -2.76 -18.73
N ALA A 12 6.04 -2.80 -19.89
CA ALA A 12 6.65 -4.02 -20.38
C ALA A 12 7.96 -4.29 -19.63
N GLY A 13 8.15 -5.52 -19.19
CA GLY A 13 9.37 -5.99 -18.55
C GLY A 13 9.84 -7.29 -19.15
N ARG A 14 11.06 -7.70 -18.79
CA ARG A 14 11.64 -8.97 -19.21
C ARG A 14 12.38 -9.62 -18.05
N THR A 15 12.08 -10.88 -17.79
CA THR A 15 12.79 -11.72 -16.84
C THR A 15 13.56 -12.80 -17.59
N ALA A 16 14.35 -13.60 -16.90
CA ALA A 16 14.99 -14.77 -17.49
C ALA A 16 13.96 -15.79 -18.02
N ALA A 17 12.75 -15.81 -17.44
CA ALA A 17 11.67 -16.69 -17.85
C ALA A 17 10.83 -16.17 -19.04
N GLY A 18 11.04 -14.91 -19.47
CA GLY A 18 10.31 -14.29 -20.59
C GLY A 18 9.82 -12.89 -20.32
N SER A 19 8.93 -12.39 -21.19
CA SER A 19 8.29 -11.10 -21.06
C SER A 19 7.26 -11.09 -19.93
N VAL A 20 7.16 -9.96 -19.22
CA VAL A 20 6.18 -9.75 -18.15
C VAL A 20 5.55 -8.36 -18.32
N ARG A 21 4.32 -8.21 -17.86
CA ARG A 21 3.70 -6.89 -17.64
C ARG A 21 3.84 -6.53 -16.17
N MET A 22 4.37 -5.36 -15.91
CA MET A 22 4.51 -4.82 -14.56
C MET A 22 3.42 -3.78 -14.33
N VAL A 23 2.53 -4.03 -13.38
CA VAL A 23 1.51 -3.08 -12.94
C VAL A 23 2.03 -2.34 -11.72
N ASP A 24 2.09 -1.02 -11.82
CA ASP A 24 2.50 -0.15 -10.71
C ASP A 24 1.36 -0.03 -9.70
N LEU A 25 1.62 -0.45 -8.48
CA LEU A 25 0.64 -0.42 -7.39
C LEU A 25 0.84 0.80 -6.47
N ALA A 26 1.73 1.74 -6.82
CA ALA A 26 1.97 2.92 -6.02
C ALA A 26 1.18 4.14 -6.54
N GLN A 27 0.79 4.98 -5.61
CA GLN A 27 0.25 6.31 -5.91
C GLN A 27 1.39 7.30 -6.23
N PRO A 28 1.19 8.25 -7.16
CA PRO A 28 2.18 9.28 -7.42
C PRO A 28 2.27 10.25 -6.23
N LEU A 29 3.51 10.65 -5.90
CA LEU A 29 3.76 11.63 -4.85
C LEU A 29 3.83 13.04 -5.43
N HIS A 30 3.03 13.96 -4.88
CA HIS A 30 3.02 15.38 -5.24
C HIS A 30 2.50 16.23 -4.06
N PRO A 31 2.66 17.56 -4.07
CA PRO A 31 2.35 18.40 -2.90
C PRO A 31 0.90 18.33 -2.37
N ASN A 32 -0.05 17.90 -3.21
CA ASN A 32 -1.48 17.87 -2.87
C ASN A 32 -2.01 16.44 -2.68
N ILE A 33 -1.16 15.47 -2.32
CA ILE A 33 -1.63 14.11 -2.03
C ILE A 33 -2.43 14.07 -0.72
N PRO A 34 -3.32 13.08 -0.58
CA PRO A 34 -3.92 12.77 0.71
C PRO A 34 -2.83 12.55 1.77
N SER A 35 -2.98 13.19 2.91
CA SER A 35 -2.04 13.06 4.04
C SER A 35 -2.82 13.12 5.34
N SER A 36 -2.56 12.18 6.24
CA SER A 36 -3.13 12.24 7.57
C SER A 36 -2.70 13.53 8.28
N PRO A 37 -3.62 14.23 8.98
CA PRO A 37 -3.29 15.44 9.74
C PRO A 37 -2.21 15.22 10.82
N SER A 38 -2.02 13.98 11.27
CA SER A 38 -1.02 13.62 12.27
C SER A 38 0.39 13.42 11.69
N HIS A 39 0.54 13.39 10.36
CA HIS A 39 1.81 13.11 9.71
C HIS A 39 2.35 14.34 8.97
N PRO A 40 3.69 14.48 8.85
CA PRO A 40 4.29 15.53 8.03
C PRO A 40 3.84 15.38 6.57
N GLY A 41 3.35 16.48 5.98
CA GLY A 41 2.97 16.48 4.56
C GLY A 41 4.18 16.41 3.62
N TYR A 42 3.92 16.01 2.37
CA TYR A 42 4.92 15.98 1.31
C TYR A 42 5.41 17.39 0.94
N LYS A 43 6.72 17.58 0.90
CA LYS A 43 7.35 18.83 0.45
C LYS A 43 8.49 18.50 -0.49
N HIS A 44 8.56 19.25 -1.59
CA HIS A 44 9.60 19.11 -2.60
C HIS A 44 10.07 20.50 -3.04
N ALA A 45 11.37 20.70 -3.10
CA ALA A 45 11.96 21.96 -3.54
C ALA A 45 13.24 21.74 -4.34
N LEU A 46 13.36 22.40 -5.48
CA LEU A 46 14.63 22.49 -6.20
C LEU A 46 15.61 23.38 -5.41
N LEU A 47 16.70 22.81 -4.95
CA LEU A 47 17.79 23.51 -4.26
C LEU A 47 18.77 24.12 -5.26
N ARG A 48 18.97 23.50 -6.42
CA ARG A 48 19.81 23.96 -7.51
C ARG A 48 19.13 23.70 -8.84
N ARG A 49 19.16 24.71 -9.72
CA ARG A 49 18.65 24.62 -11.09
C ARG A 49 19.79 24.49 -12.09
N HIS A 50 19.48 24.04 -13.30
CA HIS A 50 20.44 24.15 -14.40
C HIS A 50 20.80 25.62 -14.63
N GLY A 51 22.08 25.89 -14.82
CA GLY A 51 22.61 27.25 -14.97
C GLY A 51 23.06 27.92 -13.66
N ASP A 52 22.64 27.49 -12.48
CA ASP A 52 23.10 28.05 -11.20
C ASP A 52 24.62 27.82 -10.97
N ALA A 53 25.14 26.71 -11.50
CA ALA A 53 26.57 26.41 -11.52
C ALA A 53 26.90 25.64 -12.82
N VAL A 54 27.74 26.23 -13.66
CA VAL A 54 28.15 25.66 -14.93
C VAL A 54 29.63 25.26 -14.84
N ARG A 55 29.95 24.02 -15.22
CA ARG A 55 31.33 23.50 -15.25
C ARG A 55 32.07 24.03 -16.47
N VAL A 56 33.38 23.87 -16.48
CA VAL A 56 34.25 24.34 -17.57
C VAL A 56 33.93 23.72 -18.93
N ASP A 57 33.33 22.55 -18.95
CA ASP A 57 32.88 21.83 -20.15
C ASP A 57 31.44 22.19 -20.56
N GLY A 58 30.83 23.18 -19.92
CA GLY A 58 29.48 23.61 -20.18
C GLY A 58 28.36 22.78 -19.53
N THR A 59 28.70 21.73 -18.80
CA THR A 59 27.69 20.93 -18.08
C THR A 59 27.19 21.63 -16.82
N SER A 60 25.90 21.44 -16.50
CA SER A 60 25.30 21.90 -15.23
C SER A 60 24.41 20.80 -14.63
N GLY A 61 24.25 20.79 -13.31
CA GLY A 61 23.42 19.83 -12.60
C GLY A 61 22.32 20.52 -11.79
N ALA A 62 21.16 19.89 -11.72
CA ALA A 62 20.10 20.25 -10.78
C ALA A 62 20.07 19.26 -9.62
N ASN A 63 19.60 19.70 -8.46
CA ASN A 63 19.26 18.84 -7.33
C ASN A 63 18.09 19.40 -6.53
N ASP A 64 17.48 18.57 -5.74
CA ASP A 64 16.28 18.87 -4.98
C ASP A 64 16.33 18.28 -3.57
N LEU A 65 15.41 18.74 -2.75
CA LEU A 65 15.14 18.25 -1.40
C LEU A 65 13.72 17.70 -1.36
N LEU A 66 13.58 16.52 -0.80
CA LEU A 66 12.31 15.90 -0.47
C LEU A 66 12.18 15.76 1.05
N VAL A 67 11.06 16.27 1.60
CA VAL A 67 10.70 16.08 3.01
C VAL A 67 9.30 15.49 3.06
N LEU A 68 9.17 14.34 3.69
CA LEU A 68 7.89 13.63 3.88
C LEU A 68 7.96 12.74 5.12
N GLY A 69 6.80 12.39 5.66
CA GLY A 69 6.68 11.34 6.65
C GLY A 69 6.94 9.96 6.04
N THR A 70 7.37 9.00 6.82
CA THR A 70 7.59 7.62 6.36
C THR A 70 6.29 6.91 5.97
N HIS A 71 5.14 7.42 6.48
CA HIS A 71 3.79 6.96 6.16
C HIS A 71 3.10 7.93 5.18
N THR A 72 3.75 8.21 4.05
CA THR A 72 3.25 9.16 3.04
C THR A 72 3.07 8.49 1.69
N GLY A 73 1.86 8.62 1.11
CA GLY A 73 1.50 7.93 -0.12
C GLY A 73 1.51 6.42 0.06
N THR A 74 1.72 5.66 -1.00
CA THR A 74 1.88 4.21 -0.86
C THR A 74 3.13 3.90 -0.04
N HIS A 75 2.93 3.23 1.09
CA HIS A 75 4.00 2.94 2.05
C HIS A 75 3.81 1.58 2.71
N VAL A 76 4.83 1.10 3.39
CA VAL A 76 4.78 -0.09 4.22
C VAL A 76 5.08 0.27 5.66
N ASP A 77 4.28 -0.24 6.59
CA ASP A 77 4.47 -0.14 8.02
C ASP A 77 5.40 -1.25 8.50
N ALA A 78 6.42 -0.86 9.24
CA ALA A 78 7.29 -1.76 9.95
C ALA A 78 6.66 -2.18 11.29
N LEU A 79 7.15 -3.27 11.88
CA LEU A 79 6.61 -3.79 13.14
C LEU A 79 6.86 -2.85 14.33
N SER A 80 7.72 -1.84 14.17
CA SER A 80 7.94 -0.76 15.15
C SER A 80 6.87 0.33 15.11
N HIS A 81 5.95 0.30 14.10
CA HIS A 81 4.95 1.36 13.94
C HIS A 81 3.92 1.35 15.08
N ILE A 82 3.46 0.18 15.48
CA ILE A 82 2.44 0.04 16.52
C ILE A 82 2.99 -0.80 17.69
N SER A 83 2.69 -0.35 18.92
CA SER A 83 2.85 -1.14 20.13
C SER A 83 1.50 -1.38 20.80
N HIS A 84 1.37 -2.48 21.53
CA HIS A 84 0.22 -2.75 22.38
C HIS A 84 0.68 -2.99 23.81
N ASP A 85 0.07 -2.29 24.77
CA ASP A 85 0.49 -2.29 26.19
C ASP A 85 2.00 -2.04 26.37
N GLY A 86 2.56 -1.16 25.52
CA GLY A 86 3.99 -0.81 25.53
C GLY A 86 4.92 -1.86 24.93
N LEU A 87 4.40 -2.91 24.31
CA LEU A 87 5.17 -3.99 23.70
C LEU A 87 5.03 -3.98 22.18
N LEU A 88 6.15 -4.12 21.48
CA LEU A 88 6.25 -4.42 20.04
C LEU A 88 6.11 -5.94 19.82
N HIS A 89 6.10 -6.35 18.55
CA HIS A 89 6.14 -7.76 18.19
C HIS A 89 7.26 -8.52 18.91
N GLY A 90 6.97 -9.77 19.31
CA GLY A 90 7.91 -10.60 20.08
C GLY A 90 8.13 -10.16 21.53
N GLY A 91 7.30 -9.24 22.05
CA GLY A 91 7.35 -8.81 23.46
C GLY A 91 8.47 -7.80 23.75
N ILE A 92 9.02 -7.13 22.77
CA ILE A 92 10.08 -6.12 22.95
C ILE A 92 9.45 -4.85 23.55
N PRO A 93 9.95 -4.33 24.71
CA PRO A 93 9.46 -3.08 25.23
C PRO A 93 9.74 -1.90 24.27
N ALA A 94 8.67 -1.20 23.87
CA ALA A 94 8.80 -0.07 22.93
C ALA A 94 9.66 1.06 23.52
N ALA A 95 9.59 1.30 24.82
CA ALA A 95 10.42 2.30 25.50
C ALA A 95 11.92 2.02 25.35
N ASP A 96 12.34 0.77 25.40
CA ASP A 96 13.75 0.39 25.23
C ASP A 96 14.18 0.50 23.76
N ALA A 97 13.29 0.15 22.84
CA ALA A 97 13.57 0.16 21.43
C ALA A 97 13.67 1.57 20.81
N GLN A 98 13.02 2.60 21.38
CA GLN A 98 12.93 3.96 20.81
C GLN A 98 13.87 4.99 21.45
N GLY A 99 14.76 4.57 22.35
CA GLY A 99 15.50 5.47 23.26
C GLY A 99 16.44 6.51 22.62
N THR A 100 16.72 6.44 21.31
CA THR A 100 17.71 7.30 20.64
C THR A 100 17.14 8.16 19.50
N GLY A 101 15.83 8.36 19.47
CA GLY A 101 15.14 9.09 18.37
C GLY A 101 14.97 8.27 17.08
N ARG A 102 15.26 6.97 17.14
CA ARG A 102 14.99 5.97 16.12
C ARG A 102 14.82 4.61 16.80
N PHE A 103 14.10 3.70 16.16
CA PHE A 103 13.96 2.35 16.69
C PHE A 103 15.24 1.54 16.50
N THR A 104 15.58 0.74 17.49
CA THR A 104 16.71 -0.21 17.47
C THR A 104 16.28 -1.65 17.19
N ALA A 105 14.94 -1.86 17.11
CA ALA A 105 14.32 -3.13 16.77
C ALA A 105 13.12 -2.89 15.86
N HIS A 106 12.88 -3.80 14.93
CA HIS A 106 11.71 -3.79 14.04
C HIS A 106 11.56 -2.55 13.16
N GLY A 107 12.65 -1.80 12.90
CA GLY A 107 12.65 -0.75 11.90
C GLY A 107 12.42 -1.31 10.48
N VAL A 108 12.03 -0.44 9.55
CA VAL A 108 11.69 -0.85 8.18
C VAL A 108 12.85 -1.53 7.43
N GLU A 109 14.09 -1.27 7.82
CA GLU A 109 15.28 -1.95 7.29
C GLU A 109 15.30 -3.45 7.59
N SER A 110 14.47 -3.93 8.54
CA SER A 110 14.32 -5.36 8.82
C SER A 110 13.35 -6.08 7.90
N ILE A 111 12.66 -5.34 7.02
CA ILE A 111 11.79 -5.91 5.99
C ILE A 111 12.63 -6.18 4.74
N ASP A 112 12.94 -7.45 4.51
CA ASP A 112 13.67 -7.85 3.32
C ASP A 112 12.88 -7.57 2.04
N PRO A 113 13.55 -7.14 0.94
CA PRO A 113 12.95 -7.12 -0.38
C PRO A 113 12.37 -8.49 -0.73
N ALA A 114 11.19 -8.52 -1.33
CA ALA A 114 10.50 -9.77 -1.60
C ALA A 114 9.91 -9.83 -3.01
N LEU A 115 10.03 -10.99 -3.64
CA LEU A 115 9.28 -11.42 -4.80
C LEU A 115 8.53 -12.69 -4.38
N LEU A 116 7.19 -12.61 -4.30
CA LEU A 116 6.38 -13.67 -3.72
C LEU A 116 4.97 -13.69 -4.34
N PRO A 117 4.16 -14.73 -4.15
CA PRO A 117 2.78 -14.74 -4.64
C PRO A 117 1.97 -13.58 -4.08
N GLY A 118 1.25 -12.86 -4.96
CA GLY A 118 0.29 -11.82 -4.62
C GLY A 118 -1.13 -12.27 -4.94
N VAL A 119 -2.06 -11.87 -4.09
CA VAL A 119 -3.49 -12.13 -4.23
C VAL A 119 -4.26 -10.84 -4.10
N LEU A 120 -5.13 -10.52 -5.07
CA LEU A 120 -6.07 -9.42 -5.00
C LEU A 120 -7.43 -9.93 -4.54
N LEU A 121 -7.89 -9.46 -3.40
CA LEU A 121 -9.24 -9.65 -2.90
C LEU A 121 -10.07 -8.41 -3.28
N ASP A 122 -10.74 -8.48 -4.41
CA ASP A 122 -11.52 -7.36 -4.98
C ASP A 122 -12.94 -7.36 -4.41
N ILE A 123 -13.12 -6.65 -3.29
CA ILE A 123 -14.40 -6.63 -2.57
C ILE A 123 -15.52 -5.98 -3.38
N PRO A 124 -15.35 -4.78 -3.97
CA PRO A 124 -16.39 -4.18 -4.79
C PRO A 124 -16.85 -5.11 -5.92
N ARG A 125 -15.93 -5.74 -6.63
CA ARG A 125 -16.27 -6.69 -7.70
C ARG A 125 -17.09 -7.86 -7.19
N ALA A 126 -16.75 -8.41 -6.02
CA ALA A 126 -17.51 -9.53 -5.43
C ALA A 126 -18.94 -9.13 -5.02
N LEU A 127 -19.14 -7.86 -4.65
CA LEU A 127 -20.43 -7.31 -4.26
C LEU A 127 -21.21 -6.66 -5.42
N GLY A 128 -20.64 -6.59 -6.62
CA GLY A 128 -21.27 -5.91 -7.77
C GLY A 128 -21.28 -4.38 -7.63
N LEU A 129 -20.29 -3.82 -6.91
CA LEU A 129 -20.11 -2.40 -6.66
C LEU A 129 -18.90 -1.87 -7.42
N GLU A 130 -18.86 -0.57 -7.65
CA GLU A 130 -17.67 0.10 -8.18
C GLU A 130 -16.64 0.38 -7.07
N ARG A 131 -17.13 0.86 -5.93
CA ARG A 131 -16.38 1.22 -4.73
C ARG A 131 -17.25 0.95 -3.50
N LEU A 132 -16.61 0.68 -2.36
CA LEU A 132 -17.29 0.59 -1.07
C LEU A 132 -17.68 1.98 -0.55
N GLU A 133 -18.76 2.01 0.23
CA GLU A 133 -19.19 3.21 0.93
C GLU A 133 -18.23 3.57 2.07
N PRO A 134 -18.15 4.86 2.47
CA PRO A 134 -17.37 5.28 3.64
C PRO A 134 -17.73 4.46 4.88
N GLY A 135 -16.70 4.06 5.65
CA GLY A 135 -16.92 3.30 6.88
C GLY A 135 -17.53 1.90 6.68
N PHE A 136 -17.43 1.31 5.48
CA PHE A 136 -17.92 -0.05 5.22
C PHE A 136 -16.99 -1.09 5.88
N PRO A 137 -17.48 -1.94 6.82
CA PRO A 137 -16.67 -2.99 7.42
C PRO A 137 -16.55 -4.17 6.46
N VAL A 138 -15.34 -4.59 6.14
CA VAL A 138 -15.05 -5.79 5.35
C VAL A 138 -14.82 -6.95 6.31
N GLY A 139 -15.83 -7.79 6.47
CA GLY A 139 -15.78 -8.98 7.31
C GLY A 139 -15.38 -10.24 6.54
N PRO A 140 -15.42 -11.41 7.23
CA PRO A 140 -15.09 -12.70 6.62
C PRO A 140 -15.98 -13.07 5.42
N ALA A 141 -17.25 -12.63 5.41
CA ALA A 141 -18.19 -12.94 4.32
C ALA A 141 -17.78 -12.25 3.02
N GLU A 142 -17.43 -10.96 3.08
CA GLU A 142 -16.98 -10.16 1.94
C GLU A 142 -15.63 -10.68 1.42
N LEU A 143 -14.71 -11.00 2.33
CA LEU A 143 -13.40 -11.57 1.97
C LEU A 143 -13.54 -12.95 1.31
N ALA A 144 -14.40 -13.81 1.84
CA ALA A 144 -14.68 -15.11 1.25
C ALA A 144 -15.35 -14.99 -0.13
N ALA A 145 -16.26 -14.02 -0.31
CA ALA A 145 -16.89 -13.73 -1.59
C ALA A 145 -15.84 -13.26 -2.63
N ALA A 146 -14.92 -12.39 -2.24
CA ALA A 146 -13.82 -11.96 -3.11
C ALA A 146 -12.86 -13.12 -3.43
N ALA A 147 -12.53 -13.95 -2.45
CA ALA A 147 -11.70 -15.13 -2.66
C ALA A 147 -12.35 -16.16 -3.60
N ALA A 148 -13.69 -16.28 -3.59
CA ALA A 148 -14.42 -17.15 -4.50
C ALA A 148 -14.27 -16.75 -5.99
N LEU A 149 -13.89 -15.51 -6.28
CA LEU A 149 -13.57 -15.07 -7.64
C LEU A 149 -12.20 -15.55 -8.13
N LEU A 150 -11.35 -16.03 -7.23
CA LEU A 150 -10.03 -16.56 -7.59
C LEU A 150 -10.16 -17.97 -8.18
N PRO A 151 -9.33 -18.34 -9.15
CA PRO A 151 -9.22 -19.74 -9.57
C PRO A 151 -8.84 -20.64 -8.38
N GLY A 152 -9.74 -21.57 -8.03
CA GLY A 152 -9.58 -22.48 -6.89
C GLY A 152 -10.04 -21.88 -5.54
N GLY A 153 -10.66 -20.69 -5.53
CA GLY A 153 -11.23 -20.10 -4.32
C GLY A 153 -10.22 -19.76 -3.23
N ALA A 154 -10.69 -19.68 -2.00
CA ALA A 154 -9.87 -19.39 -0.82
C ALA A 154 -8.81 -20.47 -0.56
N ASP A 155 -9.10 -21.73 -0.82
CA ASP A 155 -8.18 -22.85 -0.61
C ASP A 155 -6.91 -22.75 -1.48
N ALA A 156 -6.97 -21.93 -2.50
CA ALA A 156 -5.85 -21.70 -3.40
C ALA A 156 -5.03 -20.45 -3.05
N ILE A 157 -5.30 -19.78 -1.93
CA ILE A 157 -4.47 -18.68 -1.40
C ILE A 157 -3.20 -19.28 -0.81
N PRO A 158 -2.01 -18.96 -1.33
CA PRO A 158 -0.76 -19.54 -0.82
C PRO A 158 -0.43 -18.97 0.56
N GLN A 159 0.05 -19.81 1.46
CA GLN A 159 0.70 -19.36 2.69
C GLN A 159 1.90 -18.47 2.36
N GLY A 160 2.13 -17.40 3.13
CA GLY A 160 3.22 -16.46 2.88
C GLY A 160 3.00 -15.51 1.70
N ALA A 161 1.80 -15.47 1.12
CA ALA A 161 1.46 -14.53 0.06
C ALA A 161 1.36 -13.07 0.57
N ALA A 162 1.38 -12.10 -0.35
CA ALA A 162 0.86 -10.76 -0.11
C ALA A 162 -0.65 -10.76 -0.39
N LEU A 163 -1.47 -10.41 0.62
CA LEU A 163 -2.92 -10.31 0.47
C LEU A 163 -3.31 -8.85 0.35
N LEU A 164 -3.77 -8.45 -0.84
CA LEU A 164 -4.17 -7.07 -1.12
C LEU A 164 -5.69 -6.97 -1.20
N VAL A 165 -6.28 -6.14 -0.35
CA VAL A 165 -7.73 -5.89 -0.27
C VAL A 165 -8.05 -4.62 -1.03
N ARG A 166 -8.76 -4.74 -2.15
CA ARG A 166 -9.28 -3.58 -2.86
C ARG A 166 -10.65 -3.20 -2.32
N THR A 167 -10.81 -1.92 -2.02
CA THR A 167 -12.06 -1.29 -1.61
C THR A 167 -12.61 -0.35 -2.69
N GLY A 168 -11.78 0.01 -3.69
CA GLY A 168 -12.04 1.02 -4.71
C GLY A 168 -11.73 2.44 -4.23
N TRP A 169 -11.19 2.59 -3.02
CA TRP A 169 -10.93 3.90 -2.40
C TRP A 169 -9.87 4.72 -3.13
N ALA A 170 -8.95 4.05 -3.83
CA ALA A 170 -7.93 4.70 -4.66
C ALA A 170 -8.53 5.64 -5.73
N GLN A 171 -9.79 5.45 -6.14
CA GLN A 171 -10.50 6.34 -7.05
C GLN A 171 -10.66 7.76 -6.49
N LEU A 172 -10.57 7.94 -5.18
CA LEU A 172 -10.64 9.24 -4.49
C LEU A 172 -9.28 9.93 -4.36
N TRP A 173 -8.19 9.36 -4.88
CA TRP A 173 -6.84 9.89 -4.67
C TRP A 173 -6.68 11.37 -5.01
N ASN A 174 -7.37 11.86 -6.03
CA ASN A 174 -7.33 13.26 -6.47
C ASN A 174 -8.25 14.20 -5.67
N ASP A 175 -9.01 13.67 -4.70
CA ASP A 175 -9.76 14.43 -3.72
C ASP A 175 -9.25 14.07 -2.31
N PRO A 176 -8.21 14.76 -1.81
CA PRO A 176 -7.60 14.43 -0.52
C PRO A 176 -8.57 14.47 0.65
N HIS A 177 -9.58 15.35 0.61
CA HIS A 177 -10.57 15.44 1.67
C HIS A 177 -11.48 14.21 1.70
N ALA A 178 -11.98 13.79 0.55
CA ALA A 178 -12.80 12.59 0.42
C ALA A 178 -11.99 11.33 0.72
N PHE A 179 -10.71 11.28 0.28
CA PHE A 179 -9.85 10.12 0.52
C PHE A 179 -9.54 9.91 2.01
N ILE A 180 -9.24 10.97 2.75
CA ILE A 180 -8.96 10.89 4.20
C ILE A 180 -10.21 10.56 5.00
N SER A 181 -11.40 11.03 4.58
CA SER A 181 -12.72 10.60 5.07
C SER A 181 -12.87 10.57 6.59
N HIS A 182 -12.47 11.65 7.28
CA HIS A 182 -12.44 11.72 8.74
C HIS A 182 -13.78 11.42 9.41
N ASP A 183 -14.86 12.07 8.96
CA ASP A 183 -16.16 11.95 9.59
C ASP A 183 -16.98 10.75 9.10
N PRO A 184 -17.03 10.45 7.77
CA PRO A 184 -17.79 9.31 7.27
C PRO A 184 -17.15 7.96 7.57
N GLY A 185 -15.86 7.94 7.97
CA GLY A 185 -15.09 6.72 8.16
C GLY A 185 -14.43 6.20 6.89
N VAL A 186 -13.64 5.14 7.00
CA VAL A 186 -12.87 4.53 5.92
C VAL A 186 -13.24 3.05 5.80
N PRO A 187 -13.50 2.52 4.58
CA PRO A 187 -13.76 1.10 4.42
C PRO A 187 -12.48 0.28 4.59
N GLY A 188 -12.63 -0.95 5.06
CA GLY A 188 -11.49 -1.87 5.21
C GLY A 188 -11.83 -3.07 6.06
N PRO A 189 -10.90 -4.02 6.23
CA PRO A 189 -11.11 -5.17 7.11
C PRO A 189 -11.44 -4.76 8.55
N ASP A 190 -12.54 -5.30 9.08
CA ASP A 190 -12.84 -5.22 10.50
C ASP A 190 -11.99 -6.23 11.29
N ALA A 191 -12.16 -6.29 12.62
CA ALA A 191 -11.40 -7.22 13.46
C ALA A 191 -11.56 -8.69 13.04
N ALA A 192 -12.76 -9.09 12.60
CA ALA A 192 -13.03 -10.45 12.15
C ALA A 192 -12.43 -10.70 10.76
N GLY A 193 -12.51 -9.70 9.86
CA GLY A 193 -11.85 -9.72 8.55
C GLY A 193 -10.33 -9.79 8.67
N GLY A 194 -9.74 -9.01 9.59
CA GLY A 194 -8.33 -9.11 9.92
C GLY A 194 -7.93 -10.51 10.40
N ALA A 195 -8.72 -11.13 11.28
CA ALA A 195 -8.48 -12.50 11.74
C ALA A 195 -8.59 -13.53 10.60
N TRP A 196 -9.53 -13.33 9.66
CA TRP A 196 -9.67 -14.16 8.47
C TRP A 196 -8.44 -14.08 7.57
N LEU A 197 -7.93 -12.88 7.32
CA LEU A 197 -6.70 -12.67 6.53
C LEU A 197 -5.49 -13.30 7.23
N ALA A 198 -5.35 -13.13 8.55
CA ALA A 198 -4.24 -13.65 9.34
C ALA A 198 -4.19 -15.20 9.35
N ALA A 199 -5.32 -15.89 9.11
CA ALA A 199 -5.38 -17.35 9.05
C ALA A 199 -4.59 -17.95 7.87
N PHE A 200 -4.30 -17.16 6.82
CA PHE A 200 -3.46 -17.56 5.68
C PHE A 200 -1.96 -17.34 5.94
N GLU A 201 -1.58 -16.86 7.13
CA GLU A 201 -0.19 -16.53 7.48
C GLU A 201 0.51 -15.70 6.39
N PRO A 202 -0.06 -14.54 6.01
CA PRO A 202 0.47 -13.74 4.92
C PRO A 202 1.85 -13.16 5.28
N ARG A 203 2.71 -12.95 4.25
CA ARG A 203 3.97 -12.23 4.43
C ARG A 203 3.73 -10.71 4.50
N PHE A 204 2.73 -10.21 3.79
CA PHE A 204 2.25 -8.83 3.80
C PHE A 204 0.73 -8.82 3.67
N VAL A 205 0.11 -7.81 4.26
CA VAL A 205 -1.26 -7.42 3.93
C VAL A 205 -1.26 -5.98 3.43
N GLY A 206 -2.24 -5.59 2.61
CA GLY A 206 -2.32 -4.21 2.14
C GLY A 206 -3.70 -3.85 1.60
N SER A 207 -3.97 -2.53 1.51
CA SER A 207 -5.18 -2.00 0.90
C SER A 207 -4.94 -0.67 0.19
N ASP A 208 -5.97 -0.20 -0.48
CA ASP A 208 -6.03 1.07 -1.18
C ASP A 208 -6.54 2.24 -0.30
N THR A 209 -6.62 2.03 1.03
CA THR A 209 -7.09 3.02 2.01
C THR A 209 -5.98 3.61 2.87
N THR A 210 -6.31 4.61 3.70
CA THR A 210 -5.37 5.34 4.57
C THR A 210 -4.94 4.59 5.82
N ALA A 211 -5.64 3.50 6.18
CA ALA A 211 -5.45 2.80 7.43
C ALA A 211 -5.54 1.29 7.28
N PHE A 212 -5.49 0.76 6.06
CA PHE A 212 -5.71 -0.66 5.80
C PHE A 212 -7.05 -1.16 6.34
N GLU A 213 -7.31 -0.97 7.65
CA GLU A 213 -8.49 -1.48 8.36
C GLU A 213 -9.69 -0.51 8.32
N HIS A 214 -10.83 -1.05 8.69
CA HIS A 214 -12.07 -0.34 8.87
C HIS A 214 -11.96 0.75 9.95
N ILE A 215 -12.26 1.98 9.58
CA ILE A 215 -12.41 3.11 10.50
C ILE A 215 -13.89 3.49 10.58
N PRO A 216 -14.55 3.28 11.74
CA PRO A 216 -15.94 3.68 11.91
C PRO A 216 -16.13 5.19 11.80
N ALA A 217 -17.32 5.61 11.38
CA ALA A 217 -17.69 7.01 11.30
C ALA A 217 -17.51 7.73 12.64
N GLY A 218 -16.82 8.87 12.65
CA GLY A 218 -16.60 9.71 13.83
C GLY A 218 -15.61 9.18 14.86
N GLU A 219 -15.05 7.98 14.68
CA GLU A 219 -14.09 7.39 15.65
C GLU A 219 -12.62 7.71 15.30
N GLY A 220 -12.32 8.01 14.04
CA GLY A 220 -10.93 8.18 13.60
C GLY A 220 -10.06 6.98 13.96
N HIS A 221 -8.79 7.19 14.24
CA HIS A 221 -7.84 6.14 14.62
C HIS A 221 -7.83 5.84 16.14
N ALA A 222 -8.97 5.98 16.84
CA ALA A 222 -9.05 5.71 18.28
C ALA A 222 -8.82 4.24 18.62
N ARG A 223 -9.09 3.35 17.67
CA ARG A 223 -8.88 1.90 17.79
C ARG A 223 -8.36 1.36 16.47
N LEU A 224 -7.33 0.52 16.55
CA LEU A 224 -6.70 -0.12 15.40
C LEU A 224 -6.52 -1.63 15.68
N PRO A 225 -7.63 -2.40 15.74
CA PRO A 225 -7.57 -3.82 16.10
C PRO A 225 -6.81 -4.67 15.08
N VAL A 226 -6.87 -4.31 13.79
CA VAL A 226 -6.20 -5.08 12.74
C VAL A 226 -4.71 -4.74 12.68
N HIS A 227 -4.32 -3.48 12.86
CA HIS A 227 -2.90 -3.11 13.04
C HIS A 227 -2.28 -3.85 14.23
N LYS A 228 -2.97 -3.87 15.39
CA LYS A 228 -2.52 -4.65 16.54
C LYS A 228 -2.31 -6.11 16.17
N LEU A 229 -3.32 -6.74 15.56
CA LEU A 229 -3.25 -8.14 15.16
C LEU A 229 -2.07 -8.40 14.21
N MET A 230 -1.93 -7.60 13.14
CA MET A 230 -0.92 -7.84 12.11
C MET A 230 0.47 -7.49 12.61
N LEU A 231 0.70 -6.24 13.05
CA LEU A 231 2.04 -5.76 13.39
C LEU A 231 2.55 -6.33 14.71
N VAL A 232 1.70 -6.40 15.75
CA VAL A 232 2.16 -6.80 17.09
C VAL A 232 2.03 -8.30 17.33
N GLU A 233 0.87 -8.88 17.03
CA GLU A 233 0.62 -10.29 17.38
C GLU A 233 1.18 -11.25 16.33
N ARG A 234 1.09 -10.92 15.03
CA ARG A 234 1.48 -11.80 13.91
C ARG A 234 2.82 -11.48 13.28
N GLY A 235 3.36 -10.27 13.48
CA GLY A 235 4.62 -9.84 12.85
C GLY A 235 4.49 -9.68 11.33
N VAL A 236 3.33 -9.24 10.86
CA VAL A 236 3.02 -9.04 9.44
C VAL A 236 2.99 -7.55 9.12
N PRO A 237 3.90 -7.04 8.28
CA PRO A 237 3.89 -5.67 7.79
C PRO A 237 2.62 -5.33 7.00
N ILE A 238 2.17 -4.08 7.12
CA ILE A 238 0.97 -3.56 6.43
C ILE A 238 1.39 -2.62 5.31
N ILE A 239 0.70 -2.67 4.17
CA ILE A 239 0.92 -1.75 3.04
C ILE A 239 -0.35 -0.93 2.85
N GLU A 240 -0.21 0.39 2.85
CA GLU A 240 -1.34 1.31 2.76
C GLU A 240 -1.30 2.16 1.50
N MET A 241 -2.46 2.75 1.16
CA MET A 241 -2.63 3.68 0.04
C MET A 241 -2.17 3.10 -1.31
N LEU A 242 -2.41 1.80 -1.54
CA LEU A 242 -2.11 1.17 -2.83
C LEU A 242 -3.01 1.73 -3.94
N ASN A 243 -2.53 1.68 -5.18
CA ASN A 243 -3.35 1.85 -6.38
C ASN A 243 -3.68 0.47 -6.97
N LEU A 244 -4.83 -0.07 -6.63
CA LEU A 244 -5.26 -1.39 -7.06
C LEU A 244 -6.20 -1.36 -8.28
N GLU A 245 -6.57 -0.17 -8.79
CA GLU A 245 -7.57 0.00 -9.83
C GLU A 245 -7.15 -0.65 -11.15
N THR A 246 -5.91 -0.42 -11.58
CA THR A 246 -5.39 -1.01 -12.83
C THR A 246 -5.35 -2.54 -12.74
N LEU A 247 -4.90 -3.08 -11.61
CA LEU A 247 -4.81 -4.53 -11.40
C LEU A 247 -6.21 -5.18 -11.43
N ALA A 248 -7.18 -4.55 -10.77
CA ALA A 248 -8.57 -4.97 -10.76
C ALA A 248 -9.20 -4.92 -12.17
N GLY A 249 -8.96 -3.83 -12.91
CA GLY A 249 -9.41 -3.67 -14.29
C GLY A 249 -8.88 -4.74 -15.25
N LEU A 250 -7.68 -5.27 -14.99
CA LEU A 250 -7.10 -6.39 -15.74
C LEU A 250 -7.68 -7.76 -15.32
N GLY A 251 -8.52 -7.82 -14.29
CA GLY A 251 -9.07 -9.06 -13.75
C GLY A 251 -8.03 -9.98 -13.13
N ALA A 252 -6.87 -9.43 -12.74
CA ALA A 252 -5.75 -10.19 -12.21
C ALA A 252 -5.94 -10.46 -10.71
N GLY A 253 -6.51 -11.60 -10.36
CA GLY A 253 -6.66 -12.04 -8.97
C GLY A 253 -5.38 -12.61 -8.36
N ARG A 254 -4.41 -13.06 -9.20
CA ARG A 254 -3.11 -13.61 -8.79
C ARG A 254 -1.99 -13.08 -9.67
N PHE A 255 -0.84 -12.85 -9.06
CA PHE A 255 0.34 -12.27 -9.71
C PHE A 255 1.59 -12.57 -8.88
N ASP A 256 2.76 -12.32 -9.42
CA ASP A 256 3.97 -12.23 -8.61
C ASP A 256 4.08 -10.79 -8.06
N PHE A 257 4.18 -10.68 -6.75
CA PHE A 257 4.26 -9.42 -6.02
C PHE A 257 5.71 -9.07 -5.71
N LEU A 258 6.18 -7.94 -6.21
CA LEU A 258 7.51 -7.39 -5.93
C LEU A 258 7.39 -6.18 -5.00
N ILE A 259 8.10 -6.21 -3.88
CA ILE A 259 8.22 -5.09 -2.94
C ILE A 259 9.66 -4.95 -2.46
N ALA A 260 10.16 -3.72 -2.40
CA ALA A 260 11.48 -3.39 -1.89
C ALA A 260 11.42 -2.05 -1.13
N PRO A 261 11.17 -2.07 0.19
CA PRO A 261 11.20 -0.87 1.02
C PRO A 261 12.59 -0.23 1.02
N LEU A 262 12.64 1.09 1.21
CA LEU A 262 13.92 1.76 1.47
C LEU A 262 14.46 1.30 2.83
N PRO A 263 15.75 0.96 2.95
CA PRO A 263 16.35 0.51 4.21
C PRO A 263 16.64 1.70 5.15
N LEU A 264 15.60 2.39 5.59
CA LEU A 264 15.67 3.54 6.49
C LEU A 264 15.88 3.06 7.93
N THR A 265 17.13 2.98 8.39
CA THR A 265 17.49 2.40 9.70
C THR A 265 16.69 3.01 10.85
N GLY A 266 15.90 2.19 11.53
CA GLY A 266 15.09 2.53 12.68
C GLY A 266 13.86 3.37 12.38
N ALA A 267 13.44 3.45 11.12
CA ALA A 267 12.18 4.09 10.76
C ALA A 267 10.99 3.15 10.93
N THR A 268 9.82 3.71 11.26
CA THR A 268 8.58 2.98 11.51
C THR A 268 7.86 2.53 10.25
N GLY A 269 8.31 3.00 9.09
CA GLY A 269 7.76 2.67 7.78
C GLY A 269 8.59 3.29 6.67
N SER A 270 8.20 3.06 5.43
CA SER A 270 8.84 3.62 4.24
C SER A 270 7.85 3.79 3.11
N PRO A 271 7.85 4.92 2.39
CA PRO A 271 7.26 4.96 1.07
C PRO A 271 7.83 3.84 0.22
N VAL A 272 6.98 3.21 -0.57
CA VAL A 272 7.35 2.05 -1.36
C VAL A 272 6.62 2.06 -2.71
N ARG A 273 7.21 1.45 -3.72
CA ARG A 273 6.61 1.28 -5.04
C ARG A 273 6.45 -0.20 -5.36
N PRO A 274 5.40 -0.87 -4.85
CA PRO A 274 5.17 -2.26 -5.14
C PRO A 274 4.74 -2.46 -6.59
N LEU A 275 5.09 -3.61 -7.17
CA LEU A 275 4.72 -3.99 -8.52
C LEU A 275 4.00 -5.34 -8.51
N ALA A 276 2.93 -5.45 -9.31
CA ALA A 276 2.38 -6.75 -9.68
C ALA A 276 2.96 -7.16 -11.04
N LEU A 277 3.58 -8.33 -11.08
CA LEU A 277 4.13 -8.92 -12.31
C LEU A 277 3.13 -9.95 -12.83
N LEU A 278 2.65 -9.72 -14.04
CA LEU A 278 1.73 -10.60 -14.73
C LEU A 278 2.45 -11.28 -15.88
N PRO A 279 2.16 -12.56 -16.16
CA PRO A 279 2.63 -13.18 -17.39
C PRO A 279 2.17 -12.36 -18.59
N ASP A 280 2.94 -12.40 -19.66
CA ASP A 280 2.60 -11.69 -20.89
C ASP A 280 1.31 -12.30 -21.47
N LEU A 281 0.18 -11.67 -21.19
CA LEU A 281 -1.08 -12.00 -21.85
C LEU A 281 -1.05 -11.38 -23.26
N PRO A 282 -1.71 -11.96 -24.25
CA PRO A 282 -1.82 -11.35 -25.57
C PRO A 282 -2.29 -9.88 -25.42
N ALA A 283 -1.73 -9.01 -26.25
CA ALA A 283 -2.02 -7.56 -26.23
C ALA A 283 -3.53 -7.32 -26.11
N LEU A 284 -3.91 -6.43 -25.18
CA LEU A 284 -5.29 -5.91 -25.18
C LEU A 284 -5.58 -5.39 -26.60
N PRO A 285 -6.77 -5.68 -27.17
CA PRO A 285 -7.14 -5.08 -28.43
C PRO A 285 -7.00 -3.57 -28.29
N ALA A 286 -6.33 -2.94 -29.27
CA ALA A 286 -6.22 -1.49 -29.30
C ALA A 286 -7.64 -0.90 -29.18
N GLU A 287 -7.83 0.00 -28.22
CA GLU A 287 -9.06 0.79 -28.19
C GLU A 287 -9.17 1.46 -29.55
N GLU A 288 -10.17 1.10 -30.33
CA GLU A 288 -10.55 1.83 -31.52
C GLU A 288 -10.90 3.25 -31.05
N THR A 289 -9.99 4.18 -31.29
CA THR A 289 -10.27 5.61 -31.14
C THR A 289 -11.35 5.96 -32.14
N ALA A 290 -12.59 6.06 -31.65
CA ALA A 290 -13.72 6.65 -32.38
C ALA A 290 -13.65 8.19 -32.28
#